data_ddc1e5702a8a99f55399e3c19b2e7ed7
#
_entry.id   ddc1e5702a8a99f55399e3c19b2e7ed7
#
_cell.length_a   1.000
_cell.length_b   1.000
_cell.length_c   1.000
_cell.angle_alpha   90.00
_cell.angle_beta   90.00
_cell.angle_gamma   90.00
#
_symmetry.space_group_name_H-M   'P 1'
#
loop_
_entity.id
_entity.type
_entity.pdbx_description
1 polymer ?
#
loop_
_entity_poly.entity_id
_entity_poly.type
_entity_poly.pdbx_seq_one_letter_code
_entity_poly.pdbx_strand_id
1 'polypeptide(L)'
;QSLALYQFNTCPFCIKVRQEMRRLSLPIEKRDAQHNASNRDALLQGSSATKVPCLKITEVNGQTRWLQDSNTIVAYLRERFGTPAA
;
A
#
# COMPACT_ATOMS: atom_id res chain seq x y z
N GLN A 1 -1.06 -3.95 -14.08
CA GLN A 1 -1.35 -3.24 -12.84
C GLN A 1 -0.16 -3.33 -11.90
N SER A 2 0.29 -2.21 -11.37
CA SER A 2 1.40 -2.21 -10.43
C SER A 2 0.97 -1.60 -9.11
N LEU A 3 1.60 -2.08 -8.04
CA LEU A 3 1.28 -1.69 -6.68
C LEU A 3 2.53 -1.23 -5.97
N ALA A 4 2.41 -0.20 -5.13
CA ALA A 4 3.48 0.24 -4.25
C ALA A 4 2.87 0.64 -2.91
N LEU A 5 3.48 0.21 -1.82
CA LEU A 5 3.03 0.52 -0.47
C LEU A 5 3.91 1.61 0.13
N TYR A 6 3.33 2.78 0.37
CA TYR A 6 4.00 3.84 1.11
C TYR A 6 3.78 3.60 2.59
N GLN A 7 4.85 3.51 3.37
CA GLN A 7 4.76 3.01 4.73
C GLN A 7 5.89 3.55 5.61
N PHE A 8 5.70 3.39 6.93
CA PHE A 8 6.75 3.56 7.94
C PHE A 8 7.05 2.18 8.50
N ASN A 9 8.33 1.86 8.70
CA ASN A 9 8.73 0.51 9.12
C ASN A 9 8.13 0.10 10.46
N THR A 10 8.02 1.02 11.40
CA THR A 10 7.60 0.72 12.77
C THR A 10 6.15 1.07 13.05
N CYS A 11 5.40 1.55 12.08
CA CYS A 11 4.00 1.90 12.28
C CYS A 11 3.16 0.62 12.42
N PRO A 12 2.37 0.47 13.49
CA PRO A 12 1.56 -0.75 13.69
C PRO A 12 0.59 -1.03 12.54
N PHE A 13 -0.01 0.01 11.98
CA PHE A 13 -0.94 -0.16 10.87
C PHE A 13 -0.22 -0.57 9.59
N CYS A 14 1.00 -0.09 9.38
CA CYS A 14 1.83 -0.51 8.26
C CYS A 14 2.26 -1.97 8.42
N ILE A 15 2.60 -2.36 9.64
CA ILE A 15 2.95 -3.76 9.95
C ILE A 15 1.79 -4.68 9.61
N LYS A 16 0.57 -4.28 9.96
CA LYS A 16 -0.64 -5.06 9.67
C LYS A 16 -0.77 -5.33 8.16
N VAL A 17 -0.56 -4.30 7.33
CA VAL A 17 -0.63 -4.45 5.88
C VAL A 17 0.48 -5.36 5.37
N ARG A 18 1.71 -5.19 5.87
CA ARG A 18 2.83 -6.04 5.45
C ARG A 18 2.62 -7.49 5.85
N GLN A 19 1.99 -7.76 6.99
CA GLN A 19 1.65 -9.13 7.39
C GLN A 19 0.69 -9.76 6.39
N GLU A 20 -0.30 -9.01 5.93
CA GLU A 20 -1.24 -9.51 4.93
C GLU A 20 -0.55 -9.74 3.59
N MET A 21 0.35 -8.83 3.19
CA MET A 21 1.13 -9.02 1.97
C MET A 21 1.96 -10.30 2.04
N ARG A 22 2.55 -10.59 3.20
CA ARG A 22 3.34 -11.82 3.40
C ARG A 22 2.43 -13.05 3.36
N ARG A 23 1.28 -12.98 4.01
CA ARG A 23 0.33 -14.09 4.03
C ARG A 23 -0.12 -14.46 2.62
N LEU A 24 -0.32 -13.45 1.77
CA LEU A 24 -0.76 -13.66 0.38
C LEU A 24 0.41 -13.82 -0.60
N SER A 25 1.65 -13.80 -0.12
CA SER A 25 2.87 -13.90 -0.93
C SER A 25 2.94 -12.86 -2.03
N LEU A 26 2.60 -11.61 -1.71
CA LEU A 26 2.57 -10.53 -2.68
C LEU A 26 3.90 -9.77 -2.70
N PRO A 27 4.61 -9.71 -3.84
CA PRO A 27 5.86 -8.97 -3.95
C PRO A 27 5.62 -7.48 -4.24
N ILE A 28 4.89 -6.81 -3.37
CA ILE A 28 4.59 -5.39 -3.53
C ILE A 28 5.78 -4.56 -3.06
N GLU A 29 6.19 -3.58 -3.86
CA GLU A 29 7.27 -2.68 -3.50
C GLU A 29 6.90 -1.87 -2.27
N LYS A 30 7.78 -1.85 -1.29
CA LYS A 30 7.62 -1.02 -0.08
C LYS A 30 8.45 0.24 -0.24
N ARG A 31 7.80 1.40 -0.07
CA ARG A 31 8.43 2.71 -0.19
C ARG A 31 8.41 3.40 1.16
N ASP A 32 9.59 3.59 1.74
CA ASP A 32 9.75 4.25 3.03
C ASP A 32 9.42 5.73 2.89
N ALA A 33 8.32 6.17 3.51
CA ALA A 33 7.92 7.56 3.50
C ALA A 33 8.38 8.31 4.76
N GLN A 34 9.04 7.62 5.70
CA GLN A 34 9.55 8.25 6.91
C GLN A 34 10.93 8.86 6.69
N HIS A 35 11.85 8.09 6.08
CA HIS A 35 13.24 8.49 5.93
C HIS A 35 13.60 8.91 4.52
N ASN A 36 12.69 8.76 3.56
CA ASN A 36 12.93 9.11 2.17
C ASN A 36 12.03 10.27 1.78
N ALA A 37 12.62 11.46 1.61
CA ALA A 37 11.87 12.67 1.31
C ALA A 37 11.15 12.58 -0.04
N SER A 38 11.76 11.94 -1.02
CA SER A 38 11.17 11.77 -2.36
C SER A 38 9.89 10.94 -2.27
N ASN A 39 9.91 9.86 -1.50
CA ASN A 39 8.72 9.03 -1.30
C ASN A 39 7.63 9.80 -0.54
N ARG A 40 8.03 10.59 0.46
CA ARG A 40 7.07 11.39 1.22
C ARG A 40 6.41 12.44 0.34
N ASP A 41 7.18 13.09 -0.52
CA ASP A 41 6.64 14.09 -1.44
C ASP A 41 5.68 13.45 -2.45
N ALA A 42 6.02 12.29 -2.99
CA ALA A 42 5.15 11.57 -3.90
C ALA A 42 3.83 11.19 -3.22
N LEU A 43 3.91 10.73 -1.98
CA LEU A 43 2.73 10.37 -1.19
C LEU A 43 1.83 11.59 -0.97
N LEU A 44 2.42 12.72 -0.57
CA LEU A 44 1.68 13.94 -0.32
C LEU A 44 0.99 14.44 -1.59
N GLN A 45 1.70 14.46 -2.71
CA GLN A 45 1.15 14.95 -3.98
C GLN A 45 0.06 14.02 -4.51
N GLY A 46 0.22 12.72 -4.34
CA GLY A 46 -0.73 11.76 -4.88
C GLY A 46 -1.97 11.60 -4.02
N SER A 47 -1.80 11.43 -2.72
CA SER A 47 -2.91 11.14 -1.82
C SER A 47 -3.41 12.34 -1.05
N SER A 48 -2.78 13.49 -1.21
CA SER A 48 -3.10 14.76 -0.51
C SER A 48 -2.82 14.70 0.99
N ALA A 49 -2.07 13.71 1.45
CA ALA A 49 -1.72 13.59 2.86
C ALA A 49 -0.47 12.72 2.99
N THR A 50 0.19 12.81 4.16
CA THR A 50 1.35 11.97 4.44
C THR A 50 0.97 10.80 5.37
N LYS A 51 -0.28 10.41 5.37
CA LYS A 51 -0.75 9.28 6.17
C LYS A 51 -0.29 7.96 5.60
N VAL A 52 0.16 7.08 6.47
CA VAL A 52 0.58 5.72 6.12
C VAL A 52 -0.21 4.72 6.97
N PRO A 53 -0.43 3.51 6.49
CA PRO A 53 -0.06 2.99 5.17
C PRO A 53 -0.91 3.58 4.06
N CYS A 54 -0.33 3.67 2.86
CA CYS A 54 -1.07 4.11 1.69
C CYS A 54 -0.64 3.26 0.49
N LEU A 55 -1.60 2.62 -0.15
CA LEU A 55 -1.33 1.78 -1.31
C LEU A 55 -1.60 2.55 -2.59
N LYS A 56 -0.55 2.68 -3.41
CA LYS A 56 -0.67 3.28 -4.74
C LYS A 56 -0.94 2.18 -5.74
N ILE A 57 -2.06 2.29 -6.44
CA ILE A 57 -2.47 1.33 -7.45
C ILE A 57 -2.39 2.02 -8.81
N THR A 58 -1.51 1.53 -9.69
CA THR A 58 -1.44 2.03 -11.06
C THR A 58 -2.14 1.02 -11.95
N GLU A 59 -3.27 1.43 -12.52
CA GLU A 59 -4.08 0.57 -13.36
C GLU A 59 -3.43 0.37 -14.73
N VAL A 60 -3.90 -0.63 -15.46
CA VAL A 60 -3.38 -0.95 -16.80
C VAL A 60 -3.54 0.23 -17.77
N ASN A 61 -4.61 1.01 -17.60
CA ASN A 61 -4.86 2.18 -18.43
C ASN A 61 -4.07 3.41 -18.00
N GLY A 62 -3.19 3.30 -17.02
CA GLY A 62 -2.37 4.40 -16.53
C GLY A 62 -2.99 5.22 -15.41
N GLN A 63 -4.23 4.99 -15.06
CA GLN A 63 -4.86 5.70 -13.95
C GLN A 63 -4.28 5.25 -12.62
N THR A 64 -4.17 6.19 -11.68
CA THR A 64 -3.61 5.93 -10.37
C THR A 64 -4.68 6.11 -9.29
N ARG A 65 -4.76 5.14 -8.38
CA ARG A 65 -5.61 5.23 -7.20
C ARG A 65 -4.74 5.14 -5.95
N TRP A 66 -5.17 5.82 -4.89
CA TRP A 66 -4.45 5.83 -3.62
C TRP A 66 -5.41 5.37 -2.53
N LEU A 67 -5.14 4.21 -1.95
CA LEU A 67 -5.95 3.68 -0.85
C LEU A 67 -5.27 3.98 0.47
N GLN A 68 -5.98 4.68 1.35
CA GLN A 68 -5.54 4.96 2.71
C GLN A 68 -6.29 4.04 3.66
N ASP A 69 -5.82 3.96 4.90
CA ASP A 69 -6.40 3.12 5.95
C ASP A 69 -6.05 1.64 5.80
N SER A 70 -5.45 1.09 6.85
CA SER A 70 -4.96 -0.28 6.84
C SER A 70 -6.06 -1.30 6.55
N ASN A 71 -7.24 -1.11 7.12
CA ASN A 71 -8.35 -2.05 6.92
C ASN A 71 -8.83 -2.06 5.47
N THR A 72 -8.90 -0.88 4.84
CA THR A 72 -9.28 -0.76 3.44
C THR A 72 -8.25 -1.43 2.53
N ILE A 73 -6.97 -1.22 2.82
CA ILE A 73 -5.88 -1.83 2.05
C ILE A 73 -5.92 -3.35 2.18
N VAL A 74 -6.05 -3.86 3.41
CA VAL A 74 -6.12 -5.31 3.65
C VAL A 74 -7.31 -5.91 2.92
N ALA A 75 -8.47 -5.26 2.97
CA ALA A 75 -9.67 -5.73 2.27
C ALA A 75 -9.45 -5.79 0.76
N TYR A 76 -8.82 -4.75 0.20
CA TYR A 76 -8.49 -4.72 -1.22
C TYR A 76 -7.57 -5.87 -1.61
N LEU A 77 -6.52 -6.11 -0.82
CA LEU A 77 -5.55 -7.16 -1.11
C LEU A 77 -6.21 -8.54 -1.05
N ARG A 78 -7.07 -8.77 -0.06
CA ARG A 78 -7.79 -10.03 0.08
C ARG A 78 -8.76 -10.26 -1.09
N GLU A 79 -9.48 -9.23 -1.47
CA GLU A 79 -10.44 -9.33 -2.57
C GLU A 79 -9.73 -9.57 -3.90
N ARG A 80 -8.61 -8.87 -4.13
CA ARG A 80 -7.91 -8.90 -5.40
C ARG A 80 -7.01 -10.12 -5.56
N PHE A 81 -6.36 -10.55 -4.49
CA PHE A 81 -5.31 -11.57 -4.54
C PHE A 81 -5.56 -12.75 -3.61
N GLY A 82 -6.52 -12.65 -2.71
CA GLY A 82 -6.82 -13.76 -1.81
C GLY A 82 -7.37 -14.93 -2.57
N THR A 83 -6.94 -16.14 -2.20
CA THR A 83 -7.53 -17.34 -2.75
C THR A 83 -8.91 -17.54 -2.16
N PRO A 84 -9.90 -17.94 -2.95
CA PRO A 84 -11.19 -18.33 -2.40
C PRO A 84 -11.00 -19.39 -1.33
N ALA A 85 -11.75 -19.27 -0.26
CA ALA A 85 -11.72 -20.30 0.77
C ALA A 85 -12.09 -21.63 0.13
N ALA A 86 -11.19 -22.56 0.23
CA ALA A 86 -11.42 -23.87 -0.32
C ALA A 86 -12.48 -24.58 0.52
#